data_f2c426e9cdc3fd78c2f663df40fd6896
#
_entry.id   f2c426e9cdc3fd78c2f663df40fd6896
#
_cell.length_a   1.000
_cell.length_b   1.000
_cell.length_c   1.000
_cell.angle_alpha   90.00
_cell.angle_beta   90.00
_cell.angle_gamma   90.00
#
_symmetry.space_group_name_H-M   'P 1'
#
loop_
_entity.id
_entity.type
_entity.pdbx_description
1 polymer ?
#
loop_
_entity_poly.entity_id
_entity_poly.type
_entity_poly.pdbx_seq_one_letter_code
_entity_poly.pdbx_strand_id
1 'polypeptide(L)'
;MTRDQLLKECLPDKVCMNPLGRCADELTPEEFEKSYEVFFESILEINQADISGFRGYGELDDDTHQPEAQTFREFIEGTFDNEQEGYWHHWQELLETGMMTREFFEKYYRKILEYSPYCEDKRYLANNNTFFVNMVYTGEKVGFPDWTRTAITDFLVDFAIMDLNKPYLLIPEKLYQYAKEKDWKIPNFKERYLCMAYLKGLSCLMWHASIDDLESCTAITQFIEELEERIMAL
;
A
#
# COMPACT_ATOMS: atom_id res chain seq x y z
N MET A 1 -10.15 -8.77 -22.60
CA MET A 1 -10.54 -9.22 -21.24
C MET A 1 -10.57 -7.98 -20.37
N THR A 2 -11.58 -7.78 -19.52
CA THR A 2 -11.59 -6.65 -18.59
C THR A 2 -10.71 -6.95 -17.37
N ARG A 3 -10.26 -5.92 -16.63
CA ARG A 3 -9.52 -6.09 -15.37
C ARG A 3 -10.26 -7.00 -14.40
N ASP A 4 -11.57 -6.81 -14.23
CA ASP A 4 -12.39 -7.65 -13.36
C ASP A 4 -12.43 -9.13 -13.78
N GLN A 5 -12.42 -9.41 -15.09
CA GLN A 5 -12.34 -10.79 -15.59
C GLN A 5 -10.98 -11.41 -15.28
N LEU A 6 -9.90 -10.67 -15.51
CA LEU A 6 -8.54 -11.10 -15.17
C LEU A 6 -8.40 -11.38 -13.68
N LEU A 7 -8.88 -10.47 -12.82
CA LEU A 7 -8.81 -10.65 -11.37
C LEU A 7 -9.60 -11.87 -10.89
N LYS A 8 -10.76 -12.14 -11.47
CA LYS A 8 -11.54 -13.36 -11.17
C LYS A 8 -10.84 -14.66 -11.57
N GLU A 9 -9.95 -14.62 -12.57
CA GLU A 9 -9.19 -15.79 -13.00
C GLU A 9 -7.97 -16.05 -12.09
N CYS A 10 -7.34 -14.99 -11.56
CA CYS A 10 -6.12 -15.13 -10.75
C CYS A 10 -6.36 -15.14 -9.24
N LEU A 11 -7.44 -14.50 -8.74
CA LEU A 11 -7.75 -14.45 -7.31
C LEU A 11 -8.33 -15.78 -6.81
N PRO A 12 -8.00 -16.20 -5.58
CA PRO A 12 -8.71 -17.29 -4.92
C PRO A 12 -10.22 -17.03 -4.79
N ASP A 13 -11.05 -18.05 -4.93
CA ASP A 13 -12.53 -17.95 -4.83
C ASP A 13 -13.03 -17.33 -3.52
N LYS A 14 -12.20 -17.36 -2.49
CA LYS A 14 -12.53 -16.82 -1.16
C LYS A 14 -12.40 -15.30 -1.07
N VAL A 15 -11.70 -14.63 -2.03
CA VAL A 15 -11.57 -13.19 -2.06
C VAL A 15 -12.90 -12.54 -2.44
N CYS A 16 -13.36 -11.62 -1.60
CA CYS A 16 -14.65 -10.95 -1.80
C CYS A 16 -14.46 -9.62 -2.55
N MET A 17 -14.78 -9.60 -3.85
CA MET A 17 -14.68 -8.41 -4.69
C MET A 17 -15.90 -7.48 -4.58
N ASN A 18 -17.08 -8.02 -4.28
CA ASN A 18 -18.34 -7.27 -4.21
C ASN A 18 -19.08 -7.57 -2.90
N PRO A 19 -18.56 -7.08 -1.77
CA PRO A 19 -19.11 -7.39 -0.45
C PRO A 19 -20.40 -6.63 -0.18
N LEU A 20 -21.29 -7.26 0.61
CA LEU A 20 -22.39 -6.58 1.30
C LEU A 20 -22.04 -6.52 2.79
N GLY A 21 -21.89 -5.30 3.32
CA GLY A 21 -21.48 -5.12 4.71
C GLY A 21 -21.40 -3.65 5.10
N ARG A 22 -20.69 -3.37 6.19
CA ARG A 22 -20.45 -2.03 6.72
C ARG A 22 -19.10 -1.51 6.20
N CYS A 23 -19.03 -0.23 5.87
CA CYS A 23 -17.73 0.41 5.54
C CYS A 23 -16.76 0.22 6.71
N ALA A 24 -15.54 -0.22 6.42
CA ALA A 24 -14.54 -0.47 7.46
C ALA A 24 -14.12 0.83 8.18
N ASP A 25 -14.28 1.98 7.53
CA ASP A 25 -14.01 3.29 8.15
C ASP A 25 -14.93 3.62 9.33
N GLU A 26 -16.12 3.03 9.37
CA GLU A 26 -17.11 3.20 10.45
C GLU A 26 -16.83 2.34 11.70
N LEU A 27 -15.82 1.47 11.66
CA LEU A 27 -15.45 0.65 12.82
C LEU A 27 -14.77 1.51 13.88
N THR A 28 -15.21 1.33 15.13
CA THR A 28 -14.47 1.88 16.26
C THR A 28 -13.14 1.15 16.49
N PRO A 29 -12.17 1.76 17.19
CA PRO A 29 -10.93 1.07 17.54
C PRO A 29 -11.13 -0.27 18.26
N GLU A 30 -12.15 -0.34 19.16
CA GLU A 30 -12.47 -1.56 19.90
C GLU A 30 -13.09 -2.65 19.01
N GLU A 31 -13.87 -2.27 18.01
CA GLU A 31 -14.41 -3.22 17.01
C GLU A 31 -13.28 -3.74 16.12
N PHE A 32 -12.39 -2.86 15.67
CA PHE A 32 -11.22 -3.26 14.89
C PHE A 32 -10.31 -4.19 15.70
N GLU A 33 -10.04 -3.88 16.98
CA GLU A 33 -9.23 -4.73 17.86
C GLU A 33 -9.76 -6.18 17.95
N LYS A 34 -11.06 -6.36 17.88
CA LYS A 34 -11.70 -7.69 17.91
C LYS A 34 -11.71 -8.39 16.57
N SER A 35 -11.42 -7.70 15.48
CA SER A 35 -11.56 -8.18 14.10
C SER A 35 -10.33 -8.02 13.22
N TYR A 36 -9.21 -7.46 13.73
CA TYR A 36 -8.04 -7.19 12.90
C TYR A 36 -7.49 -8.43 12.18
N GLU A 37 -7.58 -9.62 12.80
CA GLU A 37 -7.18 -10.87 12.14
C GLU A 37 -8.00 -11.14 10.88
N VAL A 38 -9.30 -10.81 10.88
CA VAL A 38 -10.17 -10.94 9.69
C VAL A 38 -9.68 -10.03 8.56
N PHE A 39 -9.24 -8.80 8.90
CA PHE A 39 -8.64 -7.89 7.93
C PHE A 39 -7.35 -8.45 7.36
N PHE A 40 -6.47 -8.93 8.22
CA PHE A 40 -5.17 -9.49 7.81
C PHE A 40 -5.34 -10.74 6.95
N GLU A 41 -6.18 -11.67 7.36
CA GLU A 41 -6.47 -12.88 6.60
C GLU A 41 -7.06 -12.55 5.22
N SER A 42 -8.00 -11.59 5.15
CA SER A 42 -8.62 -11.19 3.87
C SER A 42 -7.60 -10.55 2.91
N ILE A 43 -6.66 -9.72 3.41
CA ILE A 43 -5.58 -9.16 2.60
C ILE A 43 -4.60 -10.27 2.18
N LEU A 44 -4.21 -11.14 3.10
CA LEU A 44 -3.30 -12.25 2.79
C LEU A 44 -3.90 -13.25 1.79
N GLU A 45 -5.24 -13.34 1.71
CA GLU A 45 -5.92 -14.11 0.67
C GLU A 45 -5.69 -13.52 -0.73
N ILE A 46 -5.69 -12.18 -0.89
CA ILE A 46 -5.35 -11.53 -2.16
C ILE A 46 -3.94 -11.91 -2.61
N ASN A 47 -3.00 -11.94 -1.67
CA ASN A 47 -1.60 -12.23 -1.97
C ASN A 47 -1.33 -13.70 -2.38
N GLN A 48 -2.33 -14.58 -2.27
CA GLN A 48 -2.29 -15.97 -2.78
C GLN A 48 -2.74 -16.09 -4.24
N ALA A 49 -3.03 -14.98 -4.91
CA ALA A 49 -3.40 -14.95 -6.32
C ALA A 49 -2.32 -15.60 -7.20
N ASP A 50 -2.76 -16.26 -8.26
CA ASP A 50 -1.84 -16.76 -9.30
C ASP A 50 -1.31 -15.58 -10.13
N ILE A 51 -0.09 -15.20 -9.89
CA ILE A 51 0.61 -14.14 -10.61
C ILE A 51 1.52 -14.63 -11.74
N SER A 52 1.44 -15.92 -12.12
CA SER A 52 2.31 -16.50 -13.16
C SER A 52 2.14 -15.81 -14.53
N GLY A 53 0.98 -15.21 -14.77
CA GLY A 53 0.67 -14.45 -15.99
C GLY A 53 1.21 -13.01 -16.00
N PHE A 54 1.69 -12.49 -14.88
CA PHE A 54 2.19 -11.12 -14.76
C PHE A 54 3.72 -11.07 -14.79
N ARG A 55 4.25 -10.01 -15.40
CA ARG A 55 5.69 -9.74 -15.44
C ARG A 55 5.98 -8.35 -14.90
N GLY A 56 7.10 -8.20 -14.16
CA GLY A 56 7.52 -6.91 -13.63
C GLY A 56 6.80 -6.48 -12.35
N TYR A 57 6.78 -5.17 -12.10
CA TYR A 57 6.32 -4.52 -10.87
C TYR A 57 5.51 -3.26 -11.19
N GLY A 58 4.63 -2.89 -10.29
CA GLY A 58 3.83 -1.68 -10.38
C GLY A 58 2.35 -1.93 -10.54
N GLU A 59 1.60 -0.84 -10.70
CA GLU A 59 0.17 -0.91 -10.95
C GLU A 59 -0.10 -1.54 -12.33
N LEU A 60 -1.23 -2.24 -12.43
CA LEU A 60 -1.64 -2.82 -13.70
C LEU A 60 -2.13 -1.71 -14.63
N ASP A 61 -1.51 -1.59 -15.78
CA ASP A 61 -1.96 -0.69 -16.84
C ASP A 61 -3.40 -1.02 -17.30
N ASP A 62 -4.19 -0.01 -17.62
CA ASP A 62 -5.61 -0.18 -17.95
C ASP A 62 -5.87 -0.95 -19.25
N ASP A 63 -4.98 -0.83 -20.21
CA ASP A 63 -5.14 -1.44 -21.54
C ASP A 63 -4.52 -2.83 -21.61
N THR A 64 -3.29 -2.98 -21.12
CA THR A 64 -2.51 -4.23 -21.21
C THR A 64 -2.75 -5.16 -20.03
N HIS A 65 -3.20 -4.64 -18.89
CA HIS A 65 -3.33 -5.34 -17.60
C HIS A 65 -2.00 -5.94 -17.12
N GLN A 66 -0.88 -5.34 -17.49
CA GLN A 66 0.45 -5.73 -17.05
C GLN A 66 1.11 -4.57 -16.30
N PRO A 67 1.99 -4.85 -15.34
CA PRO A 67 2.85 -3.82 -14.77
C PRO A 67 3.87 -3.34 -15.83
N GLU A 68 4.21 -2.07 -15.81
CA GLU A 68 5.12 -1.47 -16.80
C GLU A 68 6.60 -1.67 -16.46
N ALA A 69 6.95 -1.59 -15.19
CA ALA A 69 8.35 -1.69 -14.75
C ALA A 69 8.84 -3.15 -14.72
N GLN A 70 10.07 -3.38 -15.16
CA GLN A 70 10.67 -4.73 -15.15
C GLN A 70 11.27 -5.09 -13.78
N THR A 71 11.74 -4.10 -13.04
CA THR A 71 12.32 -4.24 -11.69
C THR A 71 11.55 -3.40 -10.68
N PHE A 72 11.65 -3.77 -9.41
CA PHE A 72 11.03 -2.98 -8.33
C PHE A 72 11.62 -1.56 -8.26
N ARG A 73 12.93 -1.44 -8.55
CA ARG A 73 13.58 -0.14 -8.61
C ARG A 73 13.03 0.75 -9.73
N GLU A 74 12.85 0.21 -10.95
CA GLU A 74 12.22 0.94 -12.06
C GLU A 74 10.81 1.41 -11.70
N PHE A 75 10.04 0.59 -10.97
CA PHE A 75 8.72 0.97 -10.47
C PHE A 75 8.79 2.19 -9.55
N ILE A 76 9.74 2.20 -8.57
CA ILE A 76 9.94 3.34 -7.69
C ILE A 76 10.33 4.58 -8.50
N GLU A 77 11.31 4.46 -9.37
CA GLU A 77 11.82 5.57 -10.20
C GLU A 77 10.71 6.13 -11.09
N GLY A 78 9.90 5.28 -11.72
CA GLY A 78 8.76 5.69 -12.54
C GLY A 78 7.64 6.36 -11.75
N THR A 79 7.36 5.89 -10.52
CA THR A 79 6.36 6.50 -9.63
C THR A 79 6.68 7.98 -9.33
N PHE A 80 7.96 8.33 -9.26
CA PHE A 80 8.44 9.68 -8.93
C PHE A 80 9.15 10.37 -10.09
N ASP A 81 8.98 9.87 -11.33
CA ASP A 81 9.50 10.56 -12.51
C ASP A 81 8.72 11.87 -12.73
N ASN A 82 9.45 12.98 -12.86
CA ASN A 82 8.85 14.29 -13.13
C ASN A 82 8.28 14.40 -14.56
N GLU A 83 8.81 13.60 -15.47
CA GLU A 83 8.42 13.58 -16.89
C GLU A 83 7.37 12.49 -17.19
N GLN A 84 6.83 11.81 -16.15
CA GLN A 84 5.77 10.82 -16.35
C GLN A 84 4.54 11.46 -17.02
N GLU A 85 3.85 10.70 -17.85
CA GLU A 85 2.67 11.19 -18.56
C GLU A 85 1.45 11.36 -17.63
N GLY A 86 0.49 12.17 -18.06
CA GLY A 86 -0.79 12.33 -17.38
C GLY A 86 -0.78 13.33 -16.23
N TYR A 87 -1.56 13.04 -15.19
CA TYR A 87 -1.83 13.96 -14.08
C TYR A 87 -0.57 14.37 -13.32
N TRP A 88 0.42 13.48 -13.22
CA TRP A 88 1.65 13.70 -12.46
C TRP A 88 2.80 14.32 -13.28
N HIS A 89 2.56 14.70 -14.52
CA HIS A 89 3.55 15.45 -15.30
C HIS A 89 3.95 16.72 -14.57
N HIS A 90 5.24 16.93 -14.38
CA HIS A 90 5.83 18.07 -13.64
C HIS A 90 5.38 18.15 -12.16
N TRP A 91 5.05 17.05 -11.51
CA TRP A 91 4.63 17.01 -10.10
C TRP A 91 5.62 17.70 -9.13
N GLN A 92 6.91 17.81 -9.50
CA GLN A 92 7.90 18.46 -8.65
C GLN A 92 7.64 19.95 -8.41
N GLU A 93 6.75 20.58 -9.17
CA GLU A 93 6.27 21.94 -8.89
C GLU A 93 5.56 22.01 -7.53
N LEU A 94 5.00 20.90 -7.03
CA LEU A 94 4.40 20.81 -5.70
C LEU A 94 5.41 21.04 -4.56
N LEU A 95 6.71 20.79 -4.81
CA LEU A 95 7.78 21.02 -3.84
C LEU A 95 8.02 22.51 -3.54
N GLU A 96 7.50 23.39 -4.38
CA GLU A 96 7.59 24.83 -4.21
C GLU A 96 6.36 25.43 -3.50
N THR A 97 5.31 24.62 -3.25
CA THR A 97 4.08 25.09 -2.59
C THR A 97 4.22 25.21 -1.07
N GLY A 98 5.26 24.59 -0.49
CA GLY A 98 5.50 24.55 0.96
C GLY A 98 4.74 23.45 1.70
N MET A 99 3.84 22.70 1.03
CA MET A 99 3.13 21.57 1.63
C MET A 99 3.99 20.32 1.76
N MET A 100 4.92 20.14 0.83
CA MET A 100 5.97 19.13 0.86
C MET A 100 7.27 19.81 0.44
N THR A 101 8.30 19.76 1.30
CA THR A 101 9.59 20.36 0.95
C THR A 101 10.45 19.39 0.13
N ARG A 102 11.30 19.94 -0.74
CA ARG A 102 12.28 19.15 -1.51
C ARG A 102 13.19 18.33 -0.60
N GLU A 103 13.68 18.93 0.51
CA GLU A 103 14.55 18.26 1.47
C GLU A 103 13.85 17.03 2.10
N PHE A 104 12.59 17.18 2.50
CA PHE A 104 11.78 16.09 3.04
C PHE A 104 11.60 14.96 2.01
N PHE A 105 11.18 15.31 0.80
CA PHE A 105 11.01 14.33 -0.27
C PHE A 105 12.30 13.57 -0.55
N GLU A 106 13.42 14.27 -0.79
CA GLU A 106 14.71 13.65 -1.11
C GLU A 106 15.25 12.77 0.03
N LYS A 107 15.00 13.15 1.29
CA LYS A 107 15.36 12.34 2.46
C LYS A 107 14.68 10.97 2.41
N TYR A 108 13.37 10.95 2.24
CA TYR A 108 12.61 9.70 2.30
C TYR A 108 12.64 8.91 0.98
N TYR A 109 12.76 9.58 -0.15
CA TYR A 109 13.04 8.90 -1.41
C TYR A 109 14.37 8.12 -1.38
N ARG A 110 15.42 8.70 -0.79
CA ARG A 110 16.68 7.96 -0.56
C ARG A 110 16.49 6.74 0.33
N LYS A 111 15.65 6.83 1.38
CA LYS A 111 15.34 5.68 2.23
C LYS A 111 14.56 4.60 1.48
N ILE A 112 13.62 4.96 0.61
CA ILE A 112 12.96 4.00 -0.27
C ILE A 112 14.01 3.25 -1.11
N LEU A 113 14.93 3.97 -1.74
CA LEU A 113 15.99 3.35 -2.55
C LEU A 113 16.96 2.49 -1.72
N GLU A 114 17.25 2.87 -0.48
CA GLU A 114 18.05 2.08 0.46
C GLU A 114 17.38 0.74 0.82
N TYR A 115 16.06 0.76 1.06
CA TYR A 115 15.31 -0.42 1.45
C TYR A 115 14.77 -1.24 0.26
N SER A 116 14.72 -0.68 -0.94
CA SER A 116 14.19 -1.36 -2.14
C SER A 116 14.82 -2.72 -2.44
N PRO A 117 16.13 -2.98 -2.19
CA PRO A 117 16.71 -4.30 -2.43
C PRO A 117 16.06 -5.43 -1.60
N TYR A 118 15.46 -5.12 -0.45
CA TYR A 118 14.75 -6.11 0.36
C TYR A 118 13.39 -6.49 -0.23
N CYS A 119 12.82 -5.65 -1.10
CA CYS A 119 11.54 -5.87 -1.80
C CYS A 119 11.73 -6.49 -3.18
N GLU A 120 12.95 -6.49 -3.72
CA GLU A 120 13.25 -7.18 -4.98
C GLU A 120 12.93 -8.68 -4.81
N ASP A 121 12.39 -9.32 -5.84
CA ASP A 121 11.87 -10.68 -5.82
C ASP A 121 10.62 -10.92 -4.92
N LYS A 122 10.08 -9.88 -4.30
CA LYS A 122 8.86 -9.97 -3.49
C LYS A 122 7.66 -9.53 -4.33
N ARG A 123 7.15 -10.47 -5.12
CA ARG A 123 6.05 -10.24 -6.06
C ARG A 123 4.79 -10.92 -5.59
N TYR A 124 3.76 -10.10 -5.34
CA TYR A 124 2.42 -10.52 -4.95
C TYR A 124 1.41 -9.64 -5.68
N LEU A 125 0.21 -10.16 -5.91
CA LEU A 125 -0.90 -9.29 -6.23
C LEU A 125 -1.31 -8.55 -4.96
N ALA A 126 -1.36 -7.24 -5.00
CA ALA A 126 -1.85 -6.37 -3.94
C ALA A 126 -3.06 -5.58 -4.43
N ASN A 127 -4.04 -5.33 -3.57
CA ASN A 127 -5.14 -4.41 -3.88
C ASN A 127 -4.60 -2.99 -4.06
N ASN A 128 -3.59 -2.61 -3.26
CA ASN A 128 -2.87 -1.34 -3.31
C ASN A 128 -3.77 -0.09 -3.08
N ASN A 129 -4.98 -0.31 -2.53
CA ASN A 129 -5.96 0.73 -2.21
C ASN A 129 -6.74 0.43 -0.91
N THR A 130 -6.07 -0.19 0.06
CA THR A 130 -6.65 -0.68 1.33
C THR A 130 -6.85 0.41 2.38
N PHE A 131 -7.23 1.62 1.95
CA PHE A 131 -7.78 2.62 2.86
C PHE A 131 -9.08 2.11 3.46
N PHE A 132 -9.32 2.41 4.74
CA PHE A 132 -10.52 1.89 5.43
C PHE A 132 -11.83 2.25 4.75
N VAL A 133 -11.90 3.41 4.08
CA VAL A 133 -13.06 3.85 3.28
C VAL A 133 -13.31 2.95 2.06
N ASN A 134 -12.30 2.26 1.56
CA ASN A 134 -12.36 1.36 0.40
C ASN A 134 -12.50 -0.11 0.78
N MET A 135 -12.75 -0.42 2.05
CA MET A 135 -12.94 -1.77 2.52
C MET A 135 -14.33 -1.95 3.14
N VAL A 136 -14.93 -3.12 2.97
CA VAL A 136 -16.25 -3.45 3.51
C VAL A 136 -16.14 -4.67 4.42
N TYR A 137 -16.45 -4.46 5.69
CA TYR A 137 -16.46 -5.52 6.71
C TYR A 137 -17.82 -6.20 6.76
N THR A 138 -17.83 -7.53 6.58
CA THR A 138 -19.06 -8.36 6.58
C THR A 138 -19.34 -9.03 7.93
N GLY A 139 -18.42 -8.92 8.90
CA GLY A 139 -18.42 -9.68 10.15
C GLY A 139 -17.52 -10.91 10.12
N GLU A 140 -17.39 -11.54 8.96
CA GLU A 140 -16.57 -12.78 8.77
C GLU A 140 -15.41 -12.56 7.82
N LYS A 141 -15.51 -11.58 6.91
CA LYS A 141 -14.51 -11.24 5.90
C LYS A 141 -14.44 -9.75 5.68
N VAL A 142 -13.35 -9.32 5.03
CA VAL A 142 -13.23 -8.00 4.43
C VAL A 142 -13.29 -8.15 2.92
N GLY A 143 -14.11 -7.33 2.29
CA GLY A 143 -14.19 -7.25 0.84
C GLY A 143 -13.60 -5.96 0.30
N PHE A 144 -13.19 -6.02 -0.94
CA PHE A 144 -12.46 -4.96 -1.64
C PHE A 144 -13.23 -4.58 -2.92
N PRO A 145 -14.10 -3.55 -2.88
CA PRO A 145 -14.90 -3.16 -4.05
C PRO A 145 -14.11 -2.41 -5.12
N ASP A 146 -12.97 -1.81 -4.76
CA ASP A 146 -12.15 -1.03 -5.68
C ASP A 146 -10.80 -1.74 -5.96
N TRP A 147 -10.60 -2.06 -7.25
CA TRP A 147 -9.41 -2.72 -7.78
C TRP A 147 -8.65 -1.88 -8.81
N THR A 148 -8.97 -0.59 -8.92
CA THR A 148 -8.37 0.31 -9.92
C THR A 148 -6.87 0.51 -9.73
N ARG A 149 -6.38 0.37 -8.49
CA ARG A 149 -4.96 0.55 -8.12
C ARG A 149 -4.20 -0.77 -7.95
N THR A 150 -4.80 -1.88 -8.37
CA THR A 150 -4.16 -3.22 -8.26
C THR A 150 -2.74 -3.21 -8.79
N ALA A 151 -1.82 -3.79 -8.03
CA ALA A 151 -0.40 -3.78 -8.36
C ALA A 151 0.25 -5.17 -8.16
N ILE A 152 1.33 -5.41 -8.89
CA ILE A 152 2.30 -6.46 -8.59
C ILE A 152 3.44 -5.83 -7.80
N THR A 153 3.49 -6.11 -6.50
CA THR A 153 4.44 -5.49 -5.59
C THR A 153 4.63 -6.33 -4.32
N ASP A 154 5.34 -5.79 -3.32
CA ASP A 154 5.41 -6.42 -1.99
C ASP A 154 4.05 -6.33 -1.28
N PHE A 155 3.58 -7.45 -0.71
CA PHE A 155 2.27 -7.51 -0.04
C PHE A 155 2.14 -6.56 1.17
N LEU A 156 3.26 -6.16 1.76
CA LEU A 156 3.26 -5.21 2.88
C LEU A 156 2.72 -3.83 2.51
N VAL A 157 2.56 -3.53 1.21
CA VAL A 157 1.96 -2.28 0.75
C VAL A 157 0.53 -2.10 1.27
N ASP A 158 -0.27 -3.16 1.27
CA ASP A 158 -1.67 -3.09 1.73
C ASP A 158 -1.76 -2.78 3.23
N PHE A 159 -0.88 -3.35 4.03
CA PHE A 159 -0.77 -3.04 5.46
C PHE A 159 -0.22 -1.64 5.73
N ALA A 160 0.72 -1.19 4.90
CA ALA A 160 1.27 0.16 5.00
C ALA A 160 0.20 1.24 4.69
N ILE A 161 -0.70 0.99 3.74
CA ILE A 161 -1.82 1.89 3.44
C ILE A 161 -2.80 1.96 4.62
N MET A 162 -3.12 0.82 5.24
CA MET A 162 -3.97 0.80 6.44
C MET A 162 -3.36 1.61 7.58
N ASP A 163 -2.05 1.43 7.83
CA ASP A 163 -1.32 2.14 8.89
C ASP A 163 -1.26 3.65 8.62
N LEU A 164 -0.95 4.06 7.39
CA LEU A 164 -0.95 5.45 6.98
C LEU A 164 -2.32 6.10 7.18
N ASN A 165 -3.40 5.37 6.92
CA ASN A 165 -4.77 5.87 7.04
C ASN A 165 -5.22 5.99 8.51
N LYS A 166 -4.84 5.03 9.38
CA LYS A 166 -5.19 5.01 10.81
C LYS A 166 -4.00 4.58 11.68
N PRO A 167 -2.99 5.46 11.87
CA PRO A 167 -1.74 5.09 12.57
C PRO A 167 -1.95 4.61 14.02
N TYR A 168 -3.01 5.11 14.67
CA TYR A 168 -3.37 4.73 16.04
C TYR A 168 -3.83 3.27 16.20
N LEU A 169 -4.10 2.57 15.08
CA LEU A 169 -4.45 1.14 15.10
C LEU A 169 -3.25 0.22 15.19
N LEU A 170 -2.02 0.74 15.03
CA LEU A 170 -0.76 0.02 15.18
C LEU A 170 -0.69 -1.24 14.29
N ILE A 171 -0.97 -1.06 13.00
CA ILE A 171 -1.08 -2.15 12.02
C ILE A 171 0.21 -3.00 11.93
N PRO A 172 1.43 -2.43 11.79
CA PRO A 172 2.66 -3.22 11.69
C PRO A 172 2.98 -3.99 12.97
N GLU A 173 2.70 -3.41 14.14
CA GLU A 173 2.88 -4.07 15.43
C GLU A 173 2.00 -5.31 15.54
N LYS A 174 0.72 -5.17 15.18
CA LYS A 174 -0.25 -6.27 15.16
C LYS A 174 0.12 -7.33 14.13
N LEU A 175 0.55 -6.92 12.92
CA LEU A 175 0.98 -7.86 11.89
C LEU A 175 2.22 -8.64 12.32
N TYR A 176 3.18 -7.97 12.95
CA TYR A 176 4.39 -8.61 13.45
C TYR A 176 4.06 -9.63 14.56
N GLN A 177 3.15 -9.28 15.47
CA GLN A 177 2.68 -10.19 16.52
C GLN A 177 1.89 -11.35 15.94
N TYR A 178 0.94 -11.08 15.03
CA TYR A 178 0.17 -12.09 14.32
C TYR A 178 1.06 -13.11 13.60
N ALA A 179 2.08 -12.63 12.90
CA ALA A 179 3.04 -13.49 12.23
C ALA A 179 3.79 -14.41 13.21
N LYS A 180 4.21 -13.86 14.38
CA LYS A 180 4.83 -14.67 15.44
C LYS A 180 3.90 -15.76 15.98
N GLU A 181 2.64 -15.44 16.23
CA GLU A 181 1.65 -16.38 16.77
C GLU A 181 1.32 -17.52 15.80
N LYS A 182 1.37 -17.21 14.49
CA LYS A 182 1.15 -18.21 13.41
C LYS A 182 2.44 -18.94 12.98
N ASP A 183 3.58 -18.72 13.66
CA ASP A 183 4.91 -19.20 13.25
C ASP A 183 5.26 -18.84 11.78
N TRP A 184 4.75 -17.71 11.32
CA TRP A 184 4.97 -17.21 9.98
C TRP A 184 6.14 -16.24 9.95
N LYS A 185 7.22 -16.63 9.29
CA LYS A 185 8.41 -15.78 9.14
C LYS A 185 8.26 -14.86 7.93
N ILE A 186 8.28 -13.56 8.17
CA ILE A 186 8.37 -12.54 7.13
C ILE A 186 9.82 -12.05 7.06
N PRO A 187 10.63 -12.53 6.09
CA PRO A 187 12.04 -12.10 6.00
C PRO A 187 12.15 -10.58 5.79
N ASN A 188 13.08 -9.94 6.50
CA ASN A 188 13.35 -8.50 6.39
C ASN A 188 12.08 -7.66 6.57
N PHE A 189 11.23 -8.04 7.52
CA PHE A 189 9.94 -7.37 7.75
C PHE A 189 10.09 -5.86 7.90
N LYS A 190 11.03 -5.42 8.71
CA LYS A 190 11.21 -3.99 9.04
C LYS A 190 11.59 -3.18 7.81
N GLU A 191 12.61 -3.61 7.09
CA GLU A 191 13.13 -2.93 5.91
C GLU A 191 12.08 -2.89 4.79
N ARG A 192 11.41 -4.00 4.53
CA ARG A 192 10.35 -4.12 3.53
C ARG A 192 9.13 -3.26 3.89
N TYR A 193 8.74 -3.28 5.17
CA TYR A 193 7.62 -2.46 5.63
C TYR A 193 7.93 -0.97 5.48
N LEU A 194 9.11 -0.52 5.92
CA LEU A 194 9.55 0.86 5.76
C LEU A 194 9.59 1.29 4.29
N CYS A 195 10.08 0.42 3.41
CA CYS A 195 10.09 0.70 1.98
C CYS A 195 8.67 0.98 1.46
N MET A 196 7.71 0.09 1.74
CA MET A 196 6.32 0.23 1.29
C MET A 196 5.64 1.44 1.92
N ALA A 197 5.84 1.67 3.21
CA ALA A 197 5.20 2.76 3.92
C ALA A 197 5.73 4.15 3.49
N TYR A 198 7.03 4.28 3.23
CA TYR A 198 7.58 5.50 2.66
C TYR A 198 7.12 5.73 1.22
N LEU A 199 7.10 4.68 0.39
CA LEU A 199 6.60 4.76 -0.98
C LEU A 199 5.15 5.28 -1.02
N LYS A 200 4.28 4.69 -0.21
CA LYS A 200 2.86 5.10 -0.14
C LYS A 200 2.71 6.46 0.55
N GLY A 201 3.48 6.72 1.60
CA GLY A 201 3.46 8.00 2.30
C GLY A 201 3.82 9.16 1.37
N LEU A 202 4.90 9.06 0.61
CA LEU A 202 5.28 10.10 -0.37
C LEU A 202 4.24 10.23 -1.49
N SER A 203 3.70 9.12 -2.01
CA SER A 203 2.66 9.17 -3.05
C SER A 203 1.38 9.84 -2.54
N CYS A 204 0.94 9.53 -1.30
CA CYS A 204 -0.20 10.18 -0.68
C CYS A 204 0.07 11.67 -0.39
N LEU A 205 1.29 12.01 0.04
CA LEU A 205 1.68 13.40 0.27
C LEU A 205 1.63 14.23 -1.03
N MET A 206 2.10 13.66 -2.16
CA MET A 206 1.95 14.29 -3.48
C MET A 206 0.47 14.54 -3.81
N TRP A 207 -0.39 13.54 -3.57
CA TRP A 207 -1.82 13.68 -3.85
C TRP A 207 -2.45 14.80 -3.01
N HIS A 208 -2.26 14.81 -1.69
CA HIS A 208 -2.84 15.84 -0.82
C HIS A 208 -2.25 17.23 -1.09
N ALA A 209 -0.96 17.32 -1.43
CA ALA A 209 -0.36 18.58 -1.87
C ALA A 209 -0.98 19.10 -3.18
N SER A 210 -1.34 18.21 -4.12
CA SER A 210 -1.93 18.60 -5.41
C SER A 210 -3.35 19.15 -5.30
N ILE A 211 -4.04 18.89 -4.18
CA ILE A 211 -5.40 19.38 -3.89
C ILE A 211 -5.43 20.40 -2.75
N ASP A 212 -4.28 20.95 -2.37
CA ASP A 212 -4.11 21.96 -1.31
C ASP A 212 -4.62 21.51 0.09
N ASP A 213 -4.56 20.21 0.40
CA ASP A 213 -4.97 19.64 1.70
C ASP A 213 -3.83 19.68 2.71
N LEU A 214 -3.62 20.82 3.35
CA LEU A 214 -2.55 21.04 4.33
C LEU A 214 -2.69 20.15 5.58
N GLU A 215 -3.91 19.85 6.01
CA GLU A 215 -4.15 19.02 7.20
C GLU A 215 -3.63 17.60 6.98
N SER A 216 -4.02 16.96 5.87
CA SER A 216 -3.53 15.64 5.50
C SER A 216 -2.02 15.64 5.22
N CYS A 217 -1.48 16.68 4.55
CA CYS A 217 -0.04 16.80 4.34
C CYS A 217 0.73 16.82 5.67
N THR A 218 0.24 17.56 6.66
CA THR A 218 0.86 17.63 7.99
C THR A 218 0.83 16.27 8.70
N ALA A 219 -0.33 15.60 8.68
CA ALA A 219 -0.49 14.28 9.32
C ALA A 219 0.40 13.21 8.66
N ILE A 220 0.47 13.19 7.33
CA ILE A 220 1.33 12.25 6.58
C ILE A 220 2.82 12.53 6.85
N THR A 221 3.21 13.79 6.89
CA THR A 221 4.59 14.19 7.21
C THR A 221 5.00 13.67 8.58
N GLN A 222 4.17 13.91 9.61
CA GLN A 222 4.41 13.42 10.96
C GLN A 222 4.48 11.89 11.00
N PHE A 223 3.54 11.20 10.35
CA PHE A 223 3.56 9.73 10.24
C PHE A 223 4.88 9.22 9.68
N ILE A 224 5.36 9.79 8.56
CA ILE A 224 6.60 9.39 7.92
C ILE A 224 7.81 9.63 8.85
N GLU A 225 7.86 10.75 9.58
CA GLU A 225 8.97 11.09 10.48
C GLU A 225 9.07 10.15 11.69
N GLU A 226 7.95 9.70 12.23
CA GLU A 226 7.88 8.83 13.41
C GLU A 226 8.05 7.33 13.07
N LEU A 227 7.86 6.97 11.79
CA LEU A 227 7.71 5.58 11.36
C LEU A 227 8.95 4.72 11.62
N GLU A 228 10.15 5.23 11.32
CA GLU A 228 11.39 4.42 11.42
C GLU A 228 11.69 3.99 12.85
N GLU A 229 11.58 4.90 13.80
CA GLU A 229 11.78 4.58 15.22
C GLU A 229 10.78 3.53 15.68
N ARG A 230 9.51 3.69 15.30
CA ARG A 230 8.42 2.76 15.63
C ARG A 230 8.66 1.35 15.07
N ILE A 231 9.03 1.24 13.81
CA ILE A 231 9.22 -0.06 13.14
C ILE A 231 10.51 -0.73 13.60
N MET A 232 11.60 0.03 13.81
CA MET A 232 12.86 -0.54 14.26
C MET A 232 12.80 -1.04 15.72
N ALA A 233 11.82 -0.59 16.50
CA ALA A 233 11.58 -1.07 17.87
C ALA A 233 10.89 -2.46 17.93
N LEU A 234 10.27 -2.97 16.84
CA LEU A 234 9.65 -4.31 16.77
C LEU A 234 10.70 -5.41 16.83
#